data_5c163a77a83a9f1e71a05844dcb51864
#
_entry.id   5c163a77a83a9f1e71a05844dcb51864
#
_cell.length_a   1.000
_cell.length_b   1.000
_cell.length_c   1.000
_cell.angle_alpha   90.00
_cell.angle_beta   90.00
_cell.angle_gamma   90.00
#
_symmetry.space_group_name_H-M   'P 1'
#
loop_
_entity.id
_entity.type
_entity.pdbx_description
1 polymer ?
#
loop_
_entity_poly.entity_id
_entity_poly.type
_entity_poly.pdbx_seq_one_letter_code
_entity_poly.pdbx_strand_id
1 'polypeptide(L)'
;MKNTIHLSIYDTEQISNIAKALSSEQRLKILKLLDDNVLNISEVAARLKMPMSSAALHIKILEESGLVITQPVPGIRGSQKLSGIKVDHLSIDLKPSYNVDSP
;
A
#
# COMPACT_ATOMS: atom_id res chain seq x y z
N MET A 1 15.12 -9.37 1.16
CA MET A 1 15.42 -8.22 0.31
C MET A 1 14.40 -7.15 0.49
N LYS A 2 14.82 -5.90 0.49
CA LYS A 2 13.90 -4.78 0.63
C LYS A 2 13.39 -4.36 -0.73
N ASN A 3 12.09 -4.13 -0.79
CA ASN A 3 11.46 -3.54 -1.96
C ASN A 3 11.29 -2.05 -1.69
N THR A 4 11.90 -1.22 -2.49
CA THR A 4 11.89 0.22 -2.28
C THR A 4 11.21 0.92 -3.45
N ILE A 5 10.35 1.89 -3.13
CA ILE A 5 9.91 2.87 -4.11
C ILE A 5 10.74 4.13 -3.87
N HIS A 6 11.44 4.56 -4.91
CA HIS A 6 12.22 5.78 -4.86
C HIS A 6 11.70 6.74 -5.91
N LEU A 7 11.22 7.90 -5.49
CA LEU A 7 10.60 8.88 -6.36
C LEU A 7 11.30 10.21 -6.29
N SER A 8 11.17 10.96 -7.36
CA SER A 8 11.55 12.37 -7.42
C SER A 8 10.29 13.20 -7.27
N ILE A 9 10.44 14.45 -6.81
CA ILE A 9 9.30 15.38 -6.69
C ILE A 9 8.55 15.55 -8.01
N TYR A 10 9.20 15.24 -9.15
CA TYR A 10 8.58 15.35 -10.46
C TYR A 10 7.64 14.17 -10.78
N ASP A 11 7.66 13.13 -9.97
CA ASP A 11 6.73 11.99 -10.14
C ASP A 11 5.39 12.32 -9.51
N THR A 12 4.73 13.34 -10.02
CA THR A 12 3.57 13.96 -9.41
C THR A 12 2.42 13.00 -9.18
N GLU A 13 2.08 12.22 -10.18
CA GLU A 13 0.94 11.32 -10.08
C GLU A 13 1.17 10.23 -9.03
N GLN A 14 2.34 9.62 -9.05
CA GLN A 14 2.67 8.59 -8.08
C GLN A 14 2.71 9.14 -6.67
N ILE A 15 3.32 10.32 -6.49
CA ILE A 15 3.38 10.96 -5.18
C ILE A 15 1.97 11.26 -4.67
N SER A 16 1.10 11.78 -5.54
CA SER A 16 -0.28 12.08 -5.14
C SER A 16 -1.03 10.84 -4.70
N ASN A 17 -0.86 9.75 -5.41
CA ASN A 17 -1.52 8.49 -5.05
C ASN A 17 -0.99 7.95 -3.71
N ILE A 18 0.31 8.04 -3.49
CA ILE A 18 0.90 7.60 -2.22
C ILE A 18 0.47 8.52 -1.08
N ALA A 19 0.46 9.83 -1.32
CA ALA A 19 0.02 10.78 -0.30
C ALA A 19 -1.42 10.50 0.10
N LYS A 20 -2.29 10.24 -0.88
CA LYS A 20 -3.68 9.90 -0.60
C LYS A 20 -3.77 8.63 0.23
N ALA A 21 -3.01 7.61 -0.14
CA ALA A 21 -3.03 6.34 0.58
C ALA A 21 -2.61 6.52 2.04
N LEU A 22 -1.62 7.36 2.30
CA LEU A 22 -1.07 7.56 3.64
C LEU A 22 -1.81 8.62 4.46
N SER A 23 -2.77 9.31 3.88
CA SER A 23 -3.45 10.42 4.55
C SER A 23 -4.62 9.98 5.45
N SER A 24 -4.80 8.70 5.65
CA SER A 24 -5.92 8.16 6.41
C SER A 24 -5.42 7.29 7.54
N GLU A 25 -5.92 7.55 8.75
CA GLU A 25 -5.58 6.72 9.90
C GLU A 25 -5.99 5.27 9.69
N GLN A 26 -7.13 5.05 9.03
CA GLN A 26 -7.61 3.69 8.78
C GLN A 26 -6.64 2.95 7.86
N ARG A 27 -6.18 3.61 6.82
CA ARG A 27 -5.22 2.96 5.91
C ARG A 27 -3.87 2.72 6.58
N LEU A 28 -3.45 3.62 7.46
CA LEU A 28 -2.22 3.37 8.23
C LEU A 28 -2.39 2.16 9.15
N LYS A 29 -3.58 1.99 9.74
CA LYS A 29 -3.86 0.81 10.55
C LYS A 29 -3.81 -0.46 9.71
N ILE A 30 -4.31 -0.40 8.49
CA ILE A 30 -4.24 -1.55 7.58
C ILE A 30 -2.79 -1.89 7.27
N LEU A 31 -1.96 -0.89 6.97
CA LEU A 31 -0.54 -1.15 6.71
C LEU A 31 0.15 -1.79 7.91
N LYS A 32 -0.16 -1.32 9.11
CA LYS A 32 0.40 -1.92 10.32
C LYS A 32 -0.05 -3.36 10.50
N LEU A 33 -1.31 -3.62 10.19
CA LEU A 33 -1.86 -4.97 10.28
C LEU A 33 -1.19 -5.92 9.29
N LEU A 34 -0.86 -5.42 8.10
CA LEU A 34 -0.23 -6.22 7.05
C LEU A 34 1.29 -6.34 7.21
N ASP A 35 1.86 -5.74 8.25
CA ASP A 35 3.30 -5.82 8.49
C ASP A 35 3.79 -7.27 8.55
N ASP A 36 3.07 -8.11 9.28
CA ASP A 36 3.43 -9.52 9.41
C ASP A 36 2.37 -10.47 8.89
N ASN A 37 1.38 -9.95 8.18
CA ASN A 37 0.23 -10.76 7.76
C ASN A 37 -0.11 -10.55 6.30
N VAL A 38 -0.59 -11.62 5.69
CA VAL A 38 -1.22 -11.54 4.37
C VAL A 38 -2.68 -11.92 4.60
N LEU A 39 -3.60 -11.01 4.35
CA LEU A 39 -4.99 -11.14 4.77
C LEU A 39 -5.95 -10.86 3.64
N ASN A 40 -7.11 -11.50 3.70
CA ASN A 40 -8.21 -11.15 2.78
C ASN A 40 -9.01 -9.98 3.36
N ILE A 41 -9.90 -9.41 2.53
CA ILE A 41 -10.68 -8.23 2.93
C ILE A 41 -11.54 -8.51 4.15
N SER A 42 -12.12 -9.70 4.22
CA SER A 42 -12.95 -10.08 5.35
C SER A 42 -12.17 -10.08 6.67
N GLU A 43 -10.94 -10.57 6.62
CA GLU A 43 -10.07 -10.59 7.80
C GLU A 43 -9.66 -9.19 8.20
N VAL A 44 -9.33 -8.34 7.24
CA VAL A 44 -8.98 -6.94 7.53
C VAL A 44 -10.18 -6.24 8.18
N ALA A 45 -11.36 -6.40 7.59
CA ALA A 45 -12.57 -5.77 8.11
C ALA A 45 -12.87 -6.23 9.54
N ALA A 46 -12.76 -7.54 9.78
CA ALA A 46 -13.04 -8.08 11.10
C ALA A 46 -12.05 -7.58 12.16
N ARG A 47 -10.75 -7.60 11.83
CA ARG A 47 -9.74 -7.19 12.79
C ARG A 47 -9.77 -5.71 13.13
N LEU A 48 -10.14 -4.88 12.16
CA LEU A 48 -10.19 -3.44 12.37
C LEU A 48 -11.61 -2.94 12.66
N LYS A 49 -12.56 -3.86 12.75
CA LYS A 49 -13.95 -3.55 13.10
C LYS A 49 -14.56 -2.51 12.17
N MET A 50 -14.41 -2.74 10.89
CA MET A 50 -15.00 -1.87 9.87
C MET A 50 -15.84 -2.69 8.90
N PRO A 51 -16.77 -2.06 8.17
CA PRO A 51 -17.53 -2.78 7.14
C PRO A 51 -16.61 -3.29 6.04
N MET A 52 -16.98 -4.40 5.43
CA MET A 52 -16.19 -4.96 4.33
C MET A 52 -16.07 -3.99 3.16
N SER A 53 -17.12 -3.21 2.89
CA SER A 53 -17.06 -2.21 1.82
C SER A 53 -16.01 -1.15 2.08
N SER A 54 -15.84 -0.75 3.34
CA SER A 54 -14.80 0.21 3.72
C SER A 54 -13.42 -0.41 3.58
N ALA A 55 -13.26 -1.64 4.05
CA ALA A 55 -11.98 -2.33 3.93
C ALA A 55 -11.59 -2.51 2.47
N ALA A 56 -12.54 -2.90 1.63
CA ALA A 56 -12.30 -3.07 0.19
C ALA A 56 -11.85 -1.76 -0.46
N LEU A 57 -12.50 -0.66 -0.12
CA LEU A 57 -12.13 0.65 -0.68
C LEU A 57 -10.74 1.06 -0.23
N HIS A 58 -10.43 0.91 1.04
CA HIS A 58 -9.11 1.26 1.56
C HIS A 58 -8.01 0.40 0.93
N ILE A 59 -8.25 -0.89 0.78
CA ILE A 59 -7.27 -1.79 0.14
C ILE A 59 -7.07 -1.38 -1.32
N LYS A 60 -8.14 -1.01 -2.02
CA LYS A 60 -8.02 -0.57 -3.40
C LYS A 60 -7.14 0.68 -3.52
N ILE A 61 -7.34 1.65 -2.63
CA ILE A 61 -6.52 2.87 -2.63
C ILE A 61 -5.05 2.53 -2.36
N LEU A 62 -4.79 1.62 -1.43
CA LEU A 62 -3.44 1.18 -1.13
C LEU A 62 -2.80 0.42 -2.29
N GLU A 63 -3.59 -0.38 -3.00
CA GLU A 63 -3.10 -1.08 -4.20
C GLU A 63 -2.75 -0.08 -5.30
N GLU A 64 -3.60 0.91 -5.52
CA GLU A 64 -3.36 1.91 -6.56
C GLU A 64 -2.12 2.75 -6.27
N SER A 65 -1.77 2.90 -5.01
CA SER A 65 -0.57 3.63 -4.64
C SER A 65 0.70 2.79 -4.84
N GLY A 66 0.56 1.49 -5.03
CA GLY A 66 1.71 0.60 -5.17
C GLY A 66 2.28 0.10 -3.85
N LEU A 67 1.71 0.48 -2.72
CA LEU A 67 2.23 0.07 -1.41
C LEU A 67 1.79 -1.34 -1.01
N VAL A 68 0.65 -1.78 -1.52
CA VAL A 68 0.06 -3.07 -1.21
C VAL A 68 -0.16 -3.84 -2.49
N ILE A 69 0.04 -5.14 -2.43
CA ILE A 69 -0.27 -6.03 -3.54
C ILE A 69 -1.34 -7.01 -3.10
N THR A 70 -2.30 -7.26 -3.98
CA THR A 70 -3.35 -8.23 -3.75
C THR A 70 -3.26 -9.30 -4.82
N GLN A 71 -3.20 -10.54 -4.40
CA GLN A 71 -3.06 -11.67 -5.30
C GLN A 71 -4.17 -12.68 -5.05
N PRO A 72 -4.76 -13.22 -6.13
CA PRO A 72 -5.73 -14.29 -5.97
C PRO A 72 -5.01 -15.57 -5.58
N VAL A 73 -5.65 -16.33 -4.70
CA VAL A 73 -5.17 -17.67 -4.35
C VAL A 73 -6.36 -18.62 -4.42
N PRO A 74 -6.16 -19.87 -4.80
CA PRO A 74 -7.26 -20.84 -4.83
C PRO A 74 -7.80 -21.05 -3.42
N GLY A 75 -9.12 -21.04 -3.30
CA GLY A 75 -9.79 -21.31 -2.05
C GLY A 75 -10.76 -22.47 -2.21
N ILE A 76 -11.34 -22.90 -1.11
CA ILE A 76 -12.28 -24.02 -1.11
C ILE A 76 -13.51 -23.72 -1.96
N ARG A 77 -13.93 -22.45 -1.99
CA ARG A 77 -15.12 -22.04 -2.74
C ARG A 77 -14.77 -21.05 -3.83
N GLY A 78 -13.67 -21.27 -4.53
CA GLY A 78 -13.23 -20.39 -5.58
C GLY A 78 -11.97 -19.64 -5.16
N SER A 79 -11.74 -18.49 -5.76
CA SER A 79 -10.54 -17.71 -5.48
C SER A 79 -10.74 -16.80 -4.31
N GLN A 80 -9.74 -16.68 -3.49
CA GLN A 80 -9.64 -15.62 -2.49
C GLN A 80 -8.58 -14.67 -2.94
N LYS A 81 -8.67 -13.42 -2.49
CA LYS A 81 -7.64 -12.43 -2.75
C LYS A 81 -6.97 -12.09 -1.43
N LEU A 82 -5.67 -12.23 -1.38
CA LEU A 82 -4.89 -11.92 -0.20
C LEU A 82 -4.06 -10.66 -0.46
N SER A 83 -4.11 -9.74 0.49
CA SER A 83 -3.37 -8.49 0.41
C SER A 83 -2.18 -8.53 1.36
N GLY A 84 -1.07 -7.98 0.91
CA GLY A 84 0.14 -7.88 1.71
C GLY A 84 0.94 -6.66 1.33
N ILE A 85 1.93 -6.32 2.14
CA ILE A 85 2.83 -5.21 1.87
C ILE A 85 3.71 -5.55 0.68
N LYS A 86 3.75 -4.66 -0.29
CA LYS A 86 4.61 -4.81 -1.45
C LYS A 86 5.93 -4.07 -1.27
N VAL A 87 5.92 -2.97 -0.53
CA VAL A 87 7.05 -2.05 -0.45
C VAL A 87 7.44 -1.87 1.02
N ASP A 88 8.72 -2.12 1.29
CA ASP A 88 9.25 -1.98 2.64
C ASP A 88 9.69 -0.55 2.95
N HIS A 89 10.05 0.19 1.92
CA HIS A 89 10.69 1.49 2.11
C HIS A 89 10.27 2.44 1.00
N LEU A 90 9.98 3.66 1.38
CA LEU A 90 9.58 4.71 0.45
C LEU A 90 10.48 5.92 0.65
N SER A 91 11.02 6.44 -0.45
CA SER A 91 11.77 7.69 -0.38
C SER A 91 11.37 8.62 -1.51
N ILE A 92 11.39 9.91 -1.23
CA ILE A 92 11.05 10.94 -2.21
C ILE A 92 12.13 12.02 -2.14
N ASP A 93 12.79 12.25 -3.27
CA ASP A 93 13.74 13.33 -3.38
C ASP A 93 13.01 14.62 -3.72
N LEU A 94 12.98 15.55 -2.79
CA LEU A 94 12.34 16.86 -3.02
C LEU A 94 13.20 17.79 -3.85
N LYS A 95 14.49 17.49 -3.91
CA LYS A 95 15.44 18.33 -4.63
C LYS A 95 16.38 17.44 -5.44
N PRO A 96 15.86 16.72 -6.43
CA PRO A 96 16.64 15.69 -7.12
C PRO A 96 17.83 16.22 -7.89
N SER A 97 17.76 17.43 -8.42
CA SER A 97 18.87 18.00 -9.14
C SER A 97 20.09 18.20 -8.27
N TYR A 98 19.90 18.32 -6.97
CA TYR A 98 21.00 18.46 -6.05
C TYR A 98 21.86 17.19 -6.00
N ASN A 99 21.21 16.03 -6.15
CA ASN A 99 21.93 14.77 -6.11
C ASN A 99 22.54 14.39 -7.44
N VAL A 100 21.99 14.92 -8.50
CA VAL A 100 22.41 14.56 -9.84
C VAL A 100 23.74 15.14 -10.17
N ASP A 101 24.01 16.32 -9.70
CA ASP A 101 25.15 17.01 -10.12
C ASP A 101 26.23 17.01 -9.19
N SER A 102 26.28 16.19 -8.29
CA SER A 102 27.38 16.20 -7.42
C SER A 102 28.63 16.30 -8.19
N PRO A 103 29.10 17.38 -8.51
CA PRO A 103 30.38 17.54 -9.18
C PRO A 103 31.48 17.22 -8.24
#